data_9e453470467a2e97d51f6d68cb0ac57f
#
_entry.id   9e453470467a2e97d51f6d68cb0ac57f
#
_cell.length_a   1.000
_cell.length_b   1.000
_cell.length_c   1.000
_cell.angle_alpha   90.00
_cell.angle_beta   90.00
_cell.angle_gamma   90.00
#
_symmetry.space_group_name_H-M   'P 1'
#
loop_
_entity.id
_entity.type
_entity.pdbx_description
1 polymer ?
#
loop_
_entity_poly.entity_id
_entity_poly.type
_entity_poly.pdbx_seq_one_letter_code
_entity_poly.pdbx_strand_id
1 'polypeptide(L)'
;MNVFAIMATCGRHRCAERALTCFLKQDYQGEHTLLIHNNSPVSQSINLPPLPANKHVILLNRSTDEHANRYASLGAIYNDSIKVVPSDADLIIFWDDDDMYLPNHITSGVEGYKKAQEEGFRAYKPFYSFYRHSGGIALVANNMEPSVFVQASEIKRLGFSNTTSDQHMQWYAGLGDKIFVDMAGKPTLIYNWGDGDKWMGEQFVEHIPTFKTSGNPGNPSNFENYRGFSQEHGDEVLTPIADELIAAYYAEVINQNT
;
A
#
# COMPACT_ATOMS: atom_id res chain seq x y z
N MET A 1 -9.39 -1.05 -17.44
CA MET A 1 -7.95 -1.24 -17.15
C MET A 1 -7.81 -2.45 -16.26
N ASN A 2 -6.73 -3.21 -16.47
CA ASN A 2 -6.37 -4.33 -15.62
C ASN A 2 -5.38 -3.84 -14.53
N VAL A 3 -5.80 -3.90 -13.25
CA VAL A 3 -5.05 -3.37 -12.12
C VAL A 3 -4.43 -4.52 -11.33
N PHE A 4 -3.15 -4.43 -11.02
CA PHE A 4 -2.42 -5.42 -10.27
C PHE A 4 -1.87 -4.81 -8.98
N ALA A 5 -2.47 -5.20 -7.85
CA ALA A 5 -2.05 -4.78 -6.52
C ALA A 5 -1.00 -5.77 -5.96
N ILE A 6 0.08 -5.26 -5.39
CA ILE A 6 1.14 -6.07 -4.79
C ILE A 6 1.21 -5.79 -3.29
N MET A 7 1.00 -6.82 -2.49
CA MET A 7 1.12 -6.80 -1.04
C MET A 7 2.28 -7.68 -0.59
N ALA A 8 3.29 -7.11 0.02
CA ALA A 8 4.33 -7.86 0.72
C ALA A 8 3.95 -8.01 2.19
N THR A 9 4.03 -9.22 2.73
CA THR A 9 3.75 -9.50 4.15
C THR A 9 4.73 -10.52 4.70
N CYS A 10 5.03 -10.43 6.00
CA CYS A 10 5.95 -11.34 6.66
C CYS A 10 5.39 -11.81 8.01
N GLY A 11 4.54 -12.83 8.00
CA GLY A 11 3.98 -13.41 9.22
C GLY A 11 2.98 -12.52 9.94
N ARG A 12 2.58 -11.40 9.37
CA ARG A 12 1.58 -10.46 9.91
C ARG A 12 0.17 -10.85 9.47
N HIS A 13 -0.28 -12.06 9.86
CA HIS A 13 -1.53 -12.65 9.36
C HIS A 13 -2.75 -11.73 9.50
N ARG A 14 -2.95 -11.13 10.69
CA ARG A 14 -4.10 -10.25 10.94
C ARG A 14 -4.06 -8.97 10.10
N CYS A 15 -2.86 -8.39 9.91
CA CYS A 15 -2.70 -7.24 9.04
C CYS A 15 -3.06 -7.61 7.60
N ALA A 16 -2.48 -8.70 7.09
CA ALA A 16 -2.74 -9.19 5.75
C ALA A 16 -4.22 -9.54 5.51
N GLU A 17 -4.90 -10.16 6.49
CA GLU A 17 -6.35 -10.46 6.42
C GLU A 17 -7.19 -9.18 6.35
N ARG A 18 -6.82 -8.16 7.10
CA ARG A 18 -7.49 -6.87 7.07
C ARG A 18 -7.28 -6.15 5.74
N ALA A 19 -6.04 -6.07 5.25
CA ALA A 19 -5.74 -5.48 3.95
C ALA A 19 -6.43 -6.24 2.81
N LEU A 20 -6.50 -7.58 2.89
CA LEU A 20 -7.28 -8.41 1.99
C LEU A 20 -8.78 -8.07 2.07
N THR A 21 -9.33 -7.86 3.28
CA THR A 21 -10.74 -7.45 3.45
C THR A 21 -11.01 -6.12 2.74
N CYS A 22 -10.09 -5.15 2.83
CA CYS A 22 -10.20 -3.90 2.09
C CYS A 22 -10.20 -4.14 0.57
N PHE A 23 -9.36 -5.07 0.07
CA PHE A 23 -9.33 -5.42 -1.35
C PHE A 23 -10.63 -6.10 -1.80
N LEU A 24 -11.15 -7.02 -1.01
CA LEU A 24 -12.40 -7.71 -1.31
C LEU A 24 -13.61 -6.75 -1.37
N LYS A 25 -13.56 -5.64 -0.62
CA LYS A 25 -14.59 -4.60 -0.61
C LYS A 25 -14.43 -3.55 -1.72
N GLN A 26 -13.40 -3.63 -2.56
CA GLN A 26 -13.25 -2.68 -3.67
C GLN A 26 -14.43 -2.78 -4.64
N ASP A 27 -14.95 -1.61 -5.06
CA ASP A 27 -16.11 -1.44 -5.93
C ASP A 27 -15.76 -1.40 -7.44
N TYR A 28 -14.48 -1.52 -7.76
CA TYR A 28 -13.97 -1.45 -9.13
C TYR A 28 -14.55 -2.57 -10.00
N GLN A 29 -15.08 -2.18 -11.17
CA GLN A 29 -15.75 -3.11 -12.09
C GLN A 29 -14.82 -3.70 -13.15
N GLY A 30 -13.61 -3.20 -13.30
CA GLY A 30 -12.59 -3.76 -14.20
C GLY A 30 -11.83 -4.92 -13.56
N GLU A 31 -11.02 -5.58 -14.37
CA GLU A 31 -10.12 -6.66 -13.90
C GLU A 31 -9.15 -6.13 -12.86
N HIS A 32 -9.07 -6.80 -11.72
CA HIS A 32 -8.11 -6.46 -10.67
C HIS A 32 -7.66 -7.67 -9.87
N THR A 33 -6.38 -7.72 -9.59
CA THR A 33 -5.71 -8.82 -8.92
C THR A 33 -4.95 -8.32 -7.71
N LEU A 34 -5.06 -8.99 -6.57
CA LEU A 34 -4.17 -8.83 -5.42
C LEU A 34 -3.18 -9.99 -5.39
N LEU A 35 -1.89 -9.69 -5.52
CA LEU A 35 -0.80 -10.60 -5.21
C LEU A 35 -0.38 -10.39 -3.76
N ILE A 36 -0.53 -11.41 -2.95
CA ILE A 36 -0.03 -11.46 -1.58
C ILE A 36 1.27 -12.24 -1.59
N HIS A 37 2.39 -11.57 -1.43
CA HIS A 37 3.70 -12.20 -1.30
C HIS A 37 4.04 -12.37 0.19
N ASN A 38 3.77 -13.54 0.72
CA ASN A 38 4.18 -13.90 2.08
C ASN A 38 5.62 -14.42 2.06
N ASN A 39 6.55 -13.60 2.56
CA ASN A 39 7.96 -13.96 2.67
C ASN A 39 8.35 -14.58 4.02
N SER A 40 7.38 -14.89 4.87
CA SER A 40 7.60 -15.67 6.10
C SER A 40 8.04 -17.10 5.78
N PRO A 41 8.90 -17.71 6.59
CA PRO A 41 9.18 -19.14 6.50
C PRO A 41 7.94 -20.02 6.78
N VAL A 42 6.92 -19.44 7.40
CA VAL A 42 5.65 -20.11 7.66
C VAL A 42 4.67 -19.79 6.53
N SER A 43 4.22 -20.82 5.82
CA SER A 43 3.20 -20.65 4.79
C SER A 43 1.88 -20.17 5.37
N GLN A 44 1.25 -19.23 4.70
CA GLN A 44 -0.12 -18.81 4.98
C GLN A 44 -1.10 -19.62 4.13
N SER A 45 -2.32 -19.73 4.61
CA SER A 45 -3.48 -20.15 3.82
C SER A 45 -4.54 -19.07 3.93
N ILE A 46 -5.26 -18.83 2.85
CA ILE A 46 -6.33 -17.84 2.79
C ILE A 46 -7.61 -18.53 2.42
N ASN A 47 -8.63 -18.38 3.25
CA ASN A 47 -9.99 -18.81 2.92
C ASN A 47 -10.70 -17.65 2.20
N LEU A 48 -10.87 -17.78 0.90
CA LEU A 48 -11.57 -16.78 0.10
C LEU A 48 -13.04 -17.17 -0.06
N PRO A 49 -13.96 -16.21 0.07
CA PRO A 49 -15.32 -16.41 -0.41
C PRO A 49 -15.31 -16.56 -1.94
N PRO A 50 -16.40 -17.03 -2.56
CA PRO A 50 -16.54 -16.94 -4.00
C PRO A 50 -16.36 -15.51 -4.48
N LEU A 51 -15.44 -15.31 -5.43
CA LEU A 51 -15.11 -13.98 -5.95
C LEU A 51 -15.88 -13.70 -7.26
N PRO A 52 -16.22 -12.44 -7.54
CA PRO A 52 -16.64 -12.00 -8.86
C PRO A 52 -15.59 -12.36 -9.92
N ALA A 53 -16.00 -12.58 -11.16
CA ALA A 53 -15.10 -13.02 -12.23
C ALA A 53 -13.94 -12.05 -12.53
N ASN A 54 -14.13 -10.76 -12.23
CA ASN A 54 -13.15 -9.68 -12.45
C ASN A 54 -12.24 -9.40 -11.25
N LYS A 55 -12.33 -10.20 -10.18
CA LYS A 55 -11.55 -10.03 -8.94
C LYS A 55 -10.75 -11.27 -8.63
N HIS A 56 -9.44 -11.13 -8.51
CA HIS A 56 -8.53 -12.26 -8.32
C HIS A 56 -7.62 -12.02 -7.11
N VAL A 57 -7.27 -13.11 -6.43
CA VAL A 57 -6.29 -13.11 -5.34
C VAL A 57 -5.28 -14.22 -5.59
N ILE A 58 -4.02 -13.89 -5.57
CA ILE A 58 -2.90 -14.82 -5.71
C ILE A 58 -2.11 -14.81 -4.40
N LEU A 59 -1.96 -15.95 -3.77
CA LEU A 59 -1.09 -16.11 -2.60
C LEU A 59 0.22 -16.78 -3.03
N LEU A 60 1.32 -16.05 -2.87
CA LEU A 60 2.66 -16.53 -3.10
C LEU A 60 3.38 -16.72 -1.76
N ASN A 61 3.47 -17.96 -1.28
CA ASN A 61 4.29 -18.31 -0.12
C ASN A 61 5.72 -18.55 -0.58
N ARG A 62 6.58 -17.55 -0.49
CA ARG A 62 7.96 -17.63 -0.93
C ARG A 62 8.87 -16.83 0.00
N SER A 63 9.63 -17.52 0.83
CA SER A 63 10.56 -16.92 1.81
C SER A 63 11.97 -16.71 1.28
N THR A 64 12.25 -17.19 0.06
CA THR A 64 13.58 -17.14 -0.57
C THR A 64 13.48 -16.73 -2.03
N ASP A 65 14.56 -16.16 -2.56
CA ASP A 65 14.72 -15.85 -3.98
C ASP A 65 14.91 -17.13 -4.82
N GLU A 66 15.12 -16.96 -6.12
CA GLU A 66 15.38 -18.05 -7.08
C GLU A 66 16.67 -18.83 -6.83
N HIS A 67 17.57 -18.29 -6.00
CA HIS A 67 18.84 -18.94 -5.60
C HIS A 67 18.75 -19.58 -4.20
N ALA A 68 17.54 -19.71 -3.64
CA ALA A 68 17.28 -20.22 -2.29
C ALA A 68 17.87 -19.35 -1.16
N ASN A 69 18.23 -18.10 -1.42
CA ASN A 69 18.63 -17.16 -0.40
C ASN A 69 17.41 -16.43 0.15
N ARG A 70 17.42 -16.13 1.44
CA ARG A 70 16.40 -15.23 2.01
C ARG A 70 16.47 -13.86 1.35
N TYR A 71 15.31 -13.25 1.13
CA TYR A 71 15.28 -11.89 0.62
C TYR A 71 16.05 -10.95 1.53
N ALA A 72 16.95 -10.17 0.93
CA ALA A 72 17.81 -9.24 1.65
C ALA A 72 17.06 -7.96 2.08
N SER A 73 15.92 -7.66 1.44
CA SER A 73 15.19 -6.41 1.65
C SER A 73 13.75 -6.51 1.15
N LEU A 74 12.92 -5.54 1.53
CA LEU A 74 11.57 -5.38 0.99
C LEU A 74 11.60 -5.12 -0.53
N GLY A 75 12.54 -4.32 -1.00
CA GLY A 75 12.71 -4.07 -2.44
C GLY A 75 13.01 -5.34 -3.24
N ALA A 76 13.78 -6.29 -2.67
CA ALA A 76 14.02 -7.59 -3.30
C ALA A 76 12.72 -8.41 -3.43
N ILE A 77 11.83 -8.34 -2.42
CA ILE A 77 10.53 -9.00 -2.45
C ILE A 77 9.63 -8.38 -3.53
N TYR A 78 9.57 -7.06 -3.62
CA TYR A 78 8.83 -6.37 -4.68
C TYR A 78 9.37 -6.70 -6.07
N ASN A 79 10.70 -6.74 -6.25
CA ASN A 79 11.32 -7.11 -7.52
C ASN A 79 10.98 -8.55 -7.93
N ASP A 80 10.87 -9.47 -6.99
CA ASP A 80 10.42 -10.84 -7.28
C ASP A 80 8.91 -10.88 -7.57
N SER A 81 8.11 -10.10 -6.85
CA SER A 81 6.67 -9.97 -7.06
C SER A 81 6.33 -9.42 -8.46
N ILE A 82 7.10 -8.45 -8.96
CA ILE A 82 6.88 -7.89 -10.31
C ILE A 82 7.01 -8.95 -11.40
N LYS A 83 7.83 -9.99 -11.21
CA LYS A 83 7.98 -11.08 -12.17
C LYS A 83 6.68 -11.88 -12.38
N VAL A 84 5.78 -11.87 -11.38
CA VAL A 84 4.47 -12.53 -11.43
C VAL A 84 3.42 -11.68 -12.15
N VAL A 85 3.63 -10.37 -12.24
CA VAL A 85 2.69 -9.46 -12.89
C VAL A 85 2.56 -9.78 -14.38
N PRO A 86 1.35 -10.10 -14.87
CA PRO A 86 1.13 -10.46 -16.26
C PRO A 86 1.43 -9.29 -17.22
N SER A 87 1.72 -9.63 -18.48
CA SER A 87 2.11 -8.62 -19.50
C SER A 87 1.00 -7.66 -19.86
N ASP A 88 -0.24 -8.04 -19.68
CA ASP A 88 -1.46 -7.30 -19.96
C ASP A 88 -1.96 -6.45 -18.75
N ALA A 89 -1.23 -6.42 -17.67
CA ALA A 89 -1.52 -5.47 -16.59
C ALA A 89 -1.27 -4.03 -17.08
N ASP A 90 -2.26 -3.18 -16.91
CA ASP A 90 -2.17 -1.75 -17.22
C ASP A 90 -1.48 -0.97 -16.10
N LEU A 91 -1.88 -1.23 -14.87
CA LEU A 91 -1.43 -0.53 -13.67
C LEU A 91 -0.90 -1.48 -12.62
N ILE A 92 0.15 -1.04 -11.93
CA ILE A 92 0.59 -1.61 -10.66
C ILE A 92 0.29 -0.59 -9.56
N ILE A 93 -0.26 -1.09 -8.45
CA ILE A 93 -0.44 -0.37 -7.21
C ILE A 93 0.20 -1.17 -6.07
N PHE A 94 0.63 -0.46 -5.02
CA PHE A 94 1.15 -1.10 -3.82
C PHE A 94 0.04 -1.18 -2.79
N TRP A 95 0.00 -2.28 -2.06
CA TRP A 95 -1.07 -2.58 -1.12
C TRP A 95 -0.43 -3.03 0.19
N ASP A 96 -0.09 -2.07 1.06
CA ASP A 96 0.58 -2.41 2.31
C ASP A 96 -0.35 -3.18 3.24
N ASP A 97 0.18 -4.19 3.92
CA ASP A 97 -0.62 -5.10 4.73
C ASP A 97 -1.11 -4.47 6.05
N ASP A 98 -0.52 -3.33 6.47
CA ASP A 98 -0.88 -2.59 7.67
C ASP A 98 -1.73 -1.33 7.40
N ASP A 99 -1.97 -0.98 6.15
CA ASP A 99 -2.82 0.12 5.75
C ASP A 99 -4.28 -0.29 5.50
N MET A 100 -5.13 0.72 5.29
CA MET A 100 -6.53 0.52 4.95
C MET A 100 -6.92 1.33 3.72
N TYR A 101 -7.78 0.74 2.90
CA TYR A 101 -8.17 1.27 1.61
C TYR A 101 -9.69 1.39 1.57
N LEU A 102 -10.21 2.58 1.27
CA LEU A 102 -11.64 2.77 1.10
C LEU A 102 -12.16 1.95 -0.09
N PRO A 103 -13.46 1.60 -0.11
CA PRO A 103 -14.02 0.76 -1.16
C PRO A 103 -13.83 1.29 -2.59
N ASN A 104 -13.73 2.61 -2.76
CA ASN A 104 -13.52 3.27 -4.04
C ASN A 104 -12.04 3.54 -4.36
N HIS A 105 -11.09 2.96 -3.64
CA HIS A 105 -9.65 3.26 -3.84
C HIS A 105 -9.21 2.96 -5.26
N ILE A 106 -9.48 1.74 -5.76
CA ILE A 106 -9.08 1.34 -7.11
C ILE A 106 -9.85 2.16 -8.16
N THR A 107 -11.15 2.33 -8.00
CA THR A 107 -11.99 3.09 -8.95
C THR A 107 -11.49 4.53 -9.08
N SER A 108 -11.31 5.24 -7.97
CA SER A 108 -10.84 6.63 -7.97
C SER A 108 -9.43 6.77 -8.54
N GLY A 109 -8.55 5.82 -8.23
CA GLY A 109 -7.18 5.84 -8.75
C GLY A 109 -7.11 5.59 -10.25
N VAL A 110 -7.91 4.66 -10.77
CA VAL A 110 -8.02 4.39 -12.21
C VAL A 110 -8.60 5.59 -12.96
N GLU A 111 -9.62 6.24 -12.42
CA GLU A 111 -10.21 7.45 -13.00
C GLU A 111 -9.20 8.61 -13.03
N GLY A 112 -8.46 8.80 -11.94
CA GLY A 112 -7.39 9.80 -11.87
C GLY A 112 -6.25 9.49 -12.85
N TYR A 113 -5.82 8.23 -12.91
CA TYR A 113 -4.77 7.82 -13.86
C TYR A 113 -5.18 8.02 -15.32
N LYS A 114 -6.43 7.74 -15.71
CA LYS A 114 -6.91 7.99 -17.08
C LYS A 114 -6.74 9.45 -17.47
N LYS A 115 -7.11 10.39 -16.58
CA LYS A 115 -6.88 11.83 -16.80
C LYS A 115 -5.39 12.16 -16.93
N ALA A 116 -4.58 11.63 -16.03
CA ALA A 116 -3.13 11.81 -16.07
C ALA A 116 -2.51 11.26 -17.37
N GLN A 117 -2.99 10.12 -17.84
CA GLN A 117 -2.53 9.48 -19.08
C GLN A 117 -2.83 10.34 -20.33
N GLU A 118 -4.00 10.97 -20.38
CA GLU A 118 -4.37 11.90 -21.47
C GLU A 118 -3.40 13.08 -21.57
N GLU A 119 -2.83 13.50 -20.46
CA GLU A 119 -1.82 14.56 -20.36
C GLU A 119 -0.37 14.04 -20.52
N GLY A 120 -0.20 12.73 -20.75
CA GLY A 120 1.11 12.11 -21.00
C GLY A 120 1.85 11.63 -19.76
N PHE A 121 1.26 11.72 -18.57
CA PHE A 121 1.85 11.19 -17.34
C PHE A 121 1.86 9.65 -17.32
N ARG A 122 2.71 9.09 -16.48
CA ARG A 122 2.93 7.64 -16.33
C ARG A 122 2.47 7.09 -14.98
N ALA A 123 2.18 7.99 -14.06
CA ALA A 123 1.65 7.66 -12.75
C ALA A 123 0.68 8.75 -12.29
N TYR A 124 -0.19 8.37 -11.38
CA TYR A 124 -1.17 9.23 -10.72
C TYR A 124 -1.13 9.02 -9.22
N LYS A 125 -1.29 10.09 -8.47
CA LYS A 125 -1.62 10.03 -7.05
C LYS A 125 -2.50 11.22 -6.63
N PRO A 126 -3.44 11.05 -5.69
CA PRO A 126 -4.09 12.18 -5.05
C PRO A 126 -3.09 12.94 -4.18
N PHE A 127 -3.24 14.26 -4.09
CA PHE A 127 -2.36 15.08 -3.25
C PHE A 127 -2.59 14.81 -1.76
N TYR A 128 -3.79 14.39 -1.36
CA TYR A 128 -4.14 14.09 0.03
C TYR A 128 -4.29 12.60 0.28
N SER A 129 -3.96 12.16 1.50
CA SER A 129 -4.34 10.86 2.06
C SER A 129 -4.86 11.03 3.49
N PHE A 130 -5.56 10.03 3.99
CA PHE A 130 -5.88 9.96 5.40
C PHE A 130 -4.71 9.38 6.17
N TYR A 131 -4.48 9.91 7.35
CA TYR A 131 -3.45 9.46 8.27
C TYR A 131 -4.08 9.15 9.62
N ARG A 132 -3.94 7.93 10.08
CA ARG A 132 -4.41 7.50 11.39
C ARG A 132 -3.27 7.50 12.38
N HIS A 133 -3.49 8.11 13.54
CA HIS A 133 -2.62 8.10 14.70
C HIS A 133 -3.44 7.99 15.99
N SER A 134 -2.80 7.96 17.16
CA SER A 134 -3.48 7.82 18.46
C SER A 134 -4.58 8.85 18.75
N GLY A 135 -4.50 10.03 18.12
CA GLY A 135 -5.50 11.10 18.24
C GLY A 135 -6.67 11.02 17.27
N GLY A 136 -6.70 10.03 16.38
CA GLY A 136 -7.76 9.87 15.38
C GLY A 136 -7.25 9.80 13.93
N ILE A 137 -8.12 10.12 12.99
CA ILE A 137 -7.81 10.17 11.55
C ILE A 137 -7.72 11.62 11.13
N ALA A 138 -6.67 12.00 10.41
CA ALA A 138 -6.45 13.33 9.87
C ALA A 138 -6.24 13.28 8.36
N LEU A 139 -6.54 14.38 7.68
CA LEU A 139 -6.18 14.58 6.27
C LEU A 139 -4.78 15.20 6.21
N VAL A 140 -3.90 14.62 5.41
CA VAL A 140 -2.51 15.04 5.29
C VAL A 140 -2.06 15.08 3.83
N ALA A 141 -0.97 15.82 3.56
CA ALA A 141 -0.31 15.75 2.26
C ALA A 141 0.24 14.35 2.03
N ASN A 142 -0.03 13.81 0.85
CA ASN A 142 0.19 12.41 0.55
C ASN A 142 1.60 12.13 0.02
N ASN A 143 2.42 11.50 0.82
CA ASN A 143 3.73 10.95 0.42
C ASN A 143 3.77 9.44 0.40
N MET A 144 2.61 8.78 0.47
CA MET A 144 2.51 7.35 0.64
C MET A 144 2.50 6.63 -0.72
N GLU A 145 3.38 5.63 -0.87
CA GLU A 145 3.45 4.81 -2.08
C GLU A 145 2.17 4.05 -2.37
N PRO A 146 1.45 3.50 -1.36
CA PRO A 146 0.24 2.72 -1.63
C PRO A 146 -0.87 3.51 -2.29
N SER A 147 -0.75 4.84 -2.35
CA SER A 147 -1.70 5.70 -3.06
C SER A 147 -1.34 5.97 -4.52
N VAL A 148 -0.20 5.46 -5.00
CA VAL A 148 0.30 5.75 -6.35
C VAL A 148 -0.13 4.66 -7.32
N PHE A 149 -0.80 5.06 -8.38
CA PHE A 149 -1.19 4.22 -9.50
C PHE A 149 -0.19 4.41 -10.63
N VAL A 150 0.62 3.39 -10.90
CA VAL A 150 1.74 3.49 -11.84
C VAL A 150 1.51 2.58 -13.03
N GLN A 151 1.82 3.07 -14.23
CA GLN A 151 1.82 2.24 -15.44
C GLN A 151 2.72 1.00 -15.22
N ALA A 152 2.17 -0.18 -15.46
CA ALA A 152 2.85 -1.44 -15.13
C ALA A 152 4.20 -1.60 -15.84
N SER A 153 4.29 -1.13 -17.10
CA SER A 153 5.54 -1.16 -17.88
C SER A 153 6.66 -0.31 -17.25
N GLU A 154 6.32 0.79 -16.56
CA GLU A 154 7.33 1.64 -15.91
C GLU A 154 7.90 0.96 -14.66
N ILE A 155 7.05 0.36 -13.82
CA ILE A 155 7.53 -0.40 -12.66
C ILE A 155 8.39 -1.59 -13.09
N LYS A 156 7.96 -2.33 -14.13
CA LYS A 156 8.75 -3.44 -14.69
C LYS A 156 10.11 -2.99 -15.22
N ARG A 157 10.19 -1.80 -15.79
CA ARG A 157 11.43 -1.22 -16.31
C ARG A 157 12.35 -0.68 -15.22
N LEU A 158 11.80 -0.01 -14.21
CA LEU A 158 12.54 0.70 -13.18
C LEU A 158 12.93 -0.21 -12.01
N GLY A 159 12.02 -1.06 -11.57
CA GLY A 159 12.20 -1.91 -10.41
C GLY A 159 12.31 -1.14 -9.09
N PHE A 160 12.72 -1.83 -8.05
CA PHE A 160 12.90 -1.32 -6.70
C PHE A 160 14.36 -1.34 -6.28
N SER A 161 14.78 -0.37 -5.48
CA SER A 161 16.07 -0.41 -4.78
C SER A 161 16.11 -1.62 -3.85
N ASN A 162 17.27 -2.26 -3.75
CA ASN A 162 17.47 -3.40 -2.86
C ASN A 162 17.65 -2.95 -1.40
N THR A 163 16.67 -2.20 -0.89
CA THR A 163 16.61 -1.65 0.47
C THR A 163 15.27 -1.95 1.10
N THR A 164 15.13 -1.73 2.42
CA THR A 164 13.86 -1.95 3.12
C THR A 164 13.12 -0.65 3.42
N SER A 165 13.81 0.46 3.60
CA SER A 165 13.20 1.75 3.98
C SER A 165 12.90 2.67 2.79
N ASP A 166 13.68 2.59 1.72
CA ASP A 166 13.61 3.52 0.58
C ASP A 166 13.52 2.76 -0.75
N GLN A 167 12.91 1.57 -0.72
CA GLN A 167 12.81 0.68 -1.88
C GLN A 167 12.12 1.33 -3.08
N HIS A 168 11.16 2.21 -2.83
CA HIS A 168 10.37 2.91 -3.84
C HIS A 168 11.10 4.07 -4.51
N MET A 169 12.14 4.62 -3.88
CA MET A 169 12.84 5.81 -4.39
C MET A 169 13.42 5.60 -5.79
N GLN A 170 13.78 4.37 -6.15
CA GLN A 170 14.32 4.07 -7.47
C GLN A 170 13.31 4.37 -8.59
N TRP A 171 12.08 3.86 -8.47
CA TRP A 171 11.07 4.11 -9.48
C TRP A 171 10.47 5.52 -9.37
N TYR A 172 10.38 6.09 -8.15
CA TYR A 172 9.97 7.47 -7.96
C TYR A 172 10.92 8.43 -8.69
N ALA A 173 12.23 8.30 -8.44
CA ALA A 173 13.24 9.11 -9.14
C ALA A 173 13.25 8.86 -10.65
N GLY A 174 13.03 7.60 -11.06
CA GLY A 174 12.99 7.23 -12.48
C GLY A 174 11.76 7.74 -13.23
N LEU A 175 10.66 7.98 -12.54
CA LEU A 175 9.47 8.64 -13.09
C LEU A 175 9.62 10.18 -13.10
N GLY A 176 10.19 10.75 -12.05
CA GLY A 176 10.40 12.19 -11.93
C GLY A 176 9.11 13.00 -12.16
N ASP A 177 9.12 13.87 -13.15
CA ASP A 177 8.01 14.74 -13.56
C ASP A 177 6.84 14.02 -14.25
N LYS A 178 6.92 12.70 -14.45
CA LYS A 178 5.85 11.89 -15.05
C LYS A 178 4.79 11.42 -14.07
N ILE A 179 4.84 11.90 -12.84
CA ILE A 179 3.82 11.61 -11.81
C ILE A 179 2.84 12.79 -11.78
N PHE A 180 1.58 12.54 -12.11
CA PHE A 180 0.52 13.51 -11.93
C PHE A 180 0.06 13.51 -10.47
N VAL A 181 0.23 14.65 -9.81
CA VAL A 181 -0.23 14.87 -8.42
C VAL A 181 -1.52 15.66 -8.47
N ASP A 182 -2.63 15.03 -8.17
CA ASP A 182 -3.96 15.64 -8.28
C ASP A 182 -4.38 16.34 -6.98
N MET A 183 -4.35 17.66 -6.98
CA MET A 183 -4.79 18.50 -5.86
C MET A 183 -6.28 18.37 -5.55
N ALA A 184 -7.10 17.98 -6.53
CA ALA A 184 -8.53 17.75 -6.39
C ALA A 184 -8.87 16.26 -6.22
N GLY A 185 -7.88 15.39 -6.25
CA GLY A 185 -8.03 13.95 -6.12
C GLY A 185 -8.57 13.57 -4.73
N LYS A 186 -9.55 12.68 -4.71
CA LYS A 186 -10.14 12.21 -3.45
C LYS A 186 -9.17 11.30 -2.70
N PRO A 187 -8.91 11.55 -1.41
CA PRO A 187 -8.14 10.63 -0.60
C PRO A 187 -8.93 9.33 -0.36
N THR A 188 -8.30 8.21 -0.56
CA THR A 188 -8.91 6.88 -0.45
C THR A 188 -8.05 5.88 0.29
N LEU A 189 -6.83 6.29 0.68
CA LEU A 189 -5.90 5.54 1.52
C LEU A 189 -6.00 6.09 2.95
N ILE A 190 -6.12 5.21 3.93
CA ILE A 190 -5.90 5.49 5.35
C ILE A 190 -4.56 4.88 5.72
N TYR A 191 -3.52 5.70 5.71
CA TYR A 191 -2.20 5.31 6.15
C TYR A 191 -2.21 5.10 7.66
N ASN A 192 -1.97 3.87 8.08
CA ASN A 192 -2.18 3.46 9.45
C ASN A 192 -0.85 3.47 10.22
N TRP A 193 -0.51 4.63 10.74
CA TRP A 193 0.65 4.81 11.60
C TRP A 193 0.35 4.39 13.04
N GLY A 194 0.07 3.15 13.24
CA GLY A 194 -0.48 2.50 14.41
C GLY A 194 -0.20 3.10 15.78
N ASP A 195 -0.90 2.62 16.79
CA ASP A 195 -0.54 2.82 18.20
C ASP A 195 0.70 1.95 18.51
N GLY A 196 1.74 2.20 17.75
CA GLY A 196 3.10 1.69 17.77
C GLY A 196 3.28 0.24 18.14
N ASP A 197 2.99 -0.08 19.37
CA ASP A 197 3.37 -1.37 19.93
C ASP A 197 2.32 -2.47 19.75
N LYS A 198 1.04 -2.13 19.65
CA LYS A 198 -0.04 -3.14 19.54
C LYS A 198 -0.18 -3.74 18.15
N TRP A 199 0.18 -3.01 17.11
CA TRP A 199 0.05 -3.46 15.72
C TRP A 199 1.24 -4.27 15.24
N MET A 200 2.41 -3.93 15.71
CA MET A 200 3.67 -4.55 15.33
C MET A 200 4.16 -5.55 16.38
N GLY A 201 3.89 -5.30 17.68
CA GLY A 201 4.44 -6.07 18.78
C GLY A 201 3.92 -7.50 18.88
N GLU A 202 2.65 -7.75 18.56
CA GLU A 202 2.07 -9.10 18.67
C GLU A 202 2.31 -9.99 17.45
N GLN A 203 2.80 -9.44 16.36
CA GLN A 203 2.93 -10.17 15.09
C GLN A 203 4.33 -10.15 14.48
N PHE A 204 5.28 -9.46 15.09
CA PHE A 204 6.68 -9.63 14.74
C PHE A 204 7.11 -11.03 15.16
N VAL A 205 7.11 -11.93 14.17
CA VAL A 205 7.74 -13.22 14.37
C VAL A 205 9.20 -12.95 14.64
N GLU A 206 9.69 -13.26 15.86
CA GLU A 206 11.07 -13.07 16.32
C GLU A 206 12.15 -13.66 15.38
N HIS A 207 11.73 -14.26 14.28
CA HIS A 207 12.56 -15.06 13.40
C HIS A 207 13.15 -14.30 12.20
N ILE A 208 12.90 -12.99 12.07
CA ILE A 208 13.48 -12.21 10.97
C ILE A 208 14.21 -10.98 11.50
N PRO A 209 15.45 -11.17 12.01
CA PRO A 209 16.27 -10.07 12.52
C PRO A 209 16.57 -8.98 11.49
N THR A 210 16.42 -9.28 10.20
CA THR A 210 16.70 -8.36 9.08
C THR A 210 15.59 -7.33 8.83
N PHE A 211 14.38 -7.56 9.33
CA PHE A 211 13.29 -6.61 9.23
C PHE A 211 13.05 -5.83 10.54
N LYS A 212 14.10 -5.59 11.29
CA LYS A 212 14.05 -4.49 12.26
C LYS A 212 13.85 -3.23 11.44
N THR A 213 12.62 -2.81 11.36
CA THR A 213 12.26 -1.54 10.72
C THR A 213 13.13 -0.46 11.30
N SER A 214 13.88 0.21 10.46
CA SER A 214 14.60 1.45 10.82
C SER A 214 13.62 2.58 11.18
N GLY A 215 12.33 2.37 11.01
CA GLY A 215 11.25 3.22 11.47
C GLY A 215 10.30 2.41 12.33
N ASN A 216 10.42 2.51 13.64
CA ASN A 216 9.33 2.11 14.51
C ASN A 216 8.12 3.00 14.15
N PRO A 217 7.05 2.48 13.56
CA PRO A 217 5.88 3.29 13.21
C PRO A 217 5.24 3.99 14.40
N GLY A 218 5.48 3.53 15.61
CA GLY A 218 5.05 4.21 16.83
C GLY A 218 6.02 5.25 17.36
N ASN A 219 7.10 5.58 16.64
CA ASN A 219 8.04 6.58 17.13
C ASN A 219 7.46 8.00 16.96
N PRO A 220 7.22 8.73 18.07
CA PRO A 220 6.73 10.11 18.00
C PRO A 220 7.60 11.04 17.14
N SER A 221 8.91 10.78 17.05
CA SER A 221 9.81 11.56 16.21
C SER A 221 9.48 11.47 14.71
N ASN A 222 8.94 10.34 14.25
CA ASN A 222 8.50 10.20 12.87
C ASN A 222 7.23 10.99 12.61
N PHE A 223 6.34 11.07 13.59
CA PHE A 223 5.15 11.91 13.51
C PHE A 223 5.51 13.40 13.49
N GLU A 224 6.47 13.83 14.28
CA GLU A 224 6.97 15.21 14.28
C GLU A 224 7.64 15.57 12.93
N ASN A 225 8.41 14.66 12.35
CA ASN A 225 8.97 14.84 11.01
C ASN A 225 7.88 14.93 9.94
N TYR A 226 6.81 14.15 10.08
CA TYR A 226 5.67 14.20 9.19
C TYR A 226 4.85 15.49 9.36
N ARG A 227 4.70 15.97 10.60
CA ARG A 227 4.12 17.28 10.91
C ARG A 227 4.93 18.42 10.29
N GLY A 228 6.26 18.37 10.39
CA GLY A 228 7.15 19.34 9.75
C GLY A 228 6.93 19.40 8.24
N PHE A 229 6.78 18.26 7.60
CA PHE A 229 6.49 18.18 6.17
C PHE A 229 5.14 18.82 5.81
N SER A 230 4.10 18.59 6.62
CA SER A 230 2.79 19.20 6.40
C SER A 230 2.79 20.71 6.69
N GLN A 231 3.64 21.20 7.56
CA GLN A 231 3.82 22.65 7.79
C GLN A 231 4.44 23.37 6.59
N GLU A 232 5.31 22.71 5.82
CA GLU A 232 5.84 23.28 4.57
C GLU A 232 4.74 23.48 3.50
N HIS A 233 3.63 22.72 3.62
CA HIS A 233 2.48 22.81 2.72
C HIS A 233 1.26 23.54 3.31
N GLY A 234 1.39 24.11 4.51
CA GLY A 234 0.37 24.88 5.22
C GLY A 234 -0.39 24.09 6.28
N ASP A 235 -0.74 24.77 7.38
CA ASP A 235 -1.45 24.17 8.54
C ASP A 235 -2.81 23.60 8.21
N GLU A 236 -3.39 23.92 7.06
CA GLU A 236 -4.69 23.40 6.58
C GLU A 236 -4.66 21.91 6.26
N VAL A 237 -3.48 21.29 6.21
CA VAL A 237 -3.29 19.91 5.77
C VAL A 237 -3.53 18.89 6.90
N LEU A 238 -3.48 19.30 8.17
CA LEU A 238 -3.74 18.46 9.34
C LEU A 238 -5.08 18.82 9.97
N THR A 239 -6.16 18.65 9.24
CA THR A 239 -7.50 18.83 9.80
C THR A 239 -7.98 17.49 10.35
N PRO A 240 -8.36 17.37 11.64
CA PRO A 240 -9.03 16.19 12.14
C PRO A 240 -10.29 15.95 11.32
N ILE A 241 -10.47 14.74 10.83
CA ILE A 241 -11.64 14.41 10.04
C ILE A 241 -12.73 13.99 11.00
N ALA A 242 -13.77 14.78 11.03
CA ALA A 242 -15.06 14.44 11.61
C ALA A 242 -15.93 13.63 10.62
N ASP A 243 -15.32 12.92 9.67
CA ASP A 243 -16.09 12.10 8.74
C ASP A 243 -16.46 10.78 9.42
N GLU A 244 -17.69 10.74 9.93
CA GLU A 244 -18.26 9.59 10.61
C GLU A 244 -18.28 8.34 9.72
N LEU A 245 -18.38 8.50 8.38
CA LEU A 245 -18.39 7.39 7.43
C LEU A 245 -17.01 6.71 7.36
N ILE A 246 -15.95 7.49 7.37
CA ILE A 246 -14.56 6.94 7.35
C ILE A 246 -14.23 6.29 8.68
N ALA A 247 -14.60 6.90 9.79
CA ALA A 247 -14.42 6.33 11.12
C ALA A 247 -15.23 5.03 11.29
N ALA A 248 -16.47 5.00 10.79
CA ALA A 248 -17.32 3.81 10.80
C ALA A 248 -16.73 2.68 9.92
N TYR A 249 -16.27 2.99 8.72
CA TYR A 249 -15.61 2.03 7.86
C TYR A 249 -14.34 1.45 8.51
N TYR A 250 -13.52 2.31 9.11
CA TYR A 250 -12.33 1.89 9.85
C TYR A 250 -12.70 0.91 10.97
N ALA A 251 -13.70 1.26 11.79
CA ALA A 251 -14.15 0.42 12.90
C ALA A 251 -14.71 -0.92 12.40
N GLU A 252 -15.48 -0.92 11.32
CA GLU A 252 -16.03 -2.14 10.71
C GLU A 252 -14.91 -3.08 10.25
N VAL A 253 -13.92 -2.58 9.53
CA VAL A 253 -12.82 -3.41 9.00
C VAL A 253 -11.96 -3.97 10.13
N ILE A 254 -11.73 -3.22 11.19
CA ILE A 254 -11.00 -3.70 12.37
C ILE A 254 -11.78 -4.81 13.07
N ASN A 255 -13.07 -4.60 13.33
CA ASN A 255 -13.89 -5.55 14.09
C ASN A 255 -14.13 -6.89 13.36
N GLN A 256 -14.05 -6.91 12.04
CA GLN A 256 -14.18 -8.15 11.26
C GLN A 256 -12.95 -9.07 11.39
N ASN A 257 -11.84 -8.57 11.91
CA ASN A 257 -10.56 -9.27 11.98
C ASN A 257 -10.05 -9.45 13.42
N THR A 258 -10.88 -9.20 14.43
CA THR A 258 -10.66 -9.50 15.86
C THR A 258 -11.40 -10.75 16.27
#